data_e3ad33e7511e5a18453c5d1d3b3ba94b
#
_entry.id   e3ad33e7511e5a18453c5d1d3b3ba94b
#
_cell.length_a   1.000
_cell.length_b   1.000
_cell.length_c   1.000
_cell.angle_alpha   90.00
_cell.angle_beta   90.00
_cell.angle_gamma   90.00
#
_symmetry.space_group_name_H-M   'P 1'
#
loop_
_entity.id
_entity.type
_entity.pdbx_description
1 polymer ?
#
loop_
_entity_poly.entity_id
_entity_poly.type
_entity_poly.pdbx_seq_one_letter_code
_entity_poly.pdbx_strand_id
1 'polypeptide(L)'
;QIPGGGAGGPPNIANFDGDPVPEIGTAGGAFYVVVEWDGMATMTQLWSAATKDGSSSRTGSSVFDFDGDGRSDVIYFDEWYLRIYPGIEPDCALDPQGPLCDGNMTDAEILFIDINSSQTRAEYPIVADVDGDFKAEIIVPTNNWSGQGDIGDAGIEVLEDRLDNWVATLPIWNQHTYHVTNVDAKAGIPINESPNWDFPANAPYNS
;
A
#
# COMPACT_ATOMS: atom_id res chain seq x y z
N GLN A 1 17.83 -8.67 5.82
CA GLN A 1 16.83 -9.75 5.99
C GLN A 1 15.52 -9.11 6.40
N ILE A 2 14.43 -9.46 5.71
CA ILE A 2 13.09 -8.96 6.04
C ILE A 2 12.75 -9.41 7.47
N PRO A 3 12.29 -8.51 8.35
CA PRO A 3 11.84 -8.88 9.69
C PRO A 3 10.71 -9.92 9.63
N GLY A 4 10.68 -10.84 10.59
CA GLY A 4 9.64 -11.88 10.68
C GLY A 4 9.79 -13.05 9.72
N GLY A 5 10.81 -13.05 8.87
CA GLY A 5 11.11 -14.18 7.98
C GLY A 5 10.12 -14.34 6.82
N GLY A 6 10.17 -15.50 6.17
CA GLY A 6 9.37 -15.82 5.00
C GLY A 6 10.11 -15.63 3.68
N ALA A 7 9.39 -15.84 2.57
CA ALA A 7 9.96 -15.73 1.22
C ALA A 7 10.04 -14.28 0.72
N GLY A 8 9.24 -13.40 1.28
CA GLY A 8 9.05 -12.02 0.83
C GLY A 8 8.08 -11.89 -0.35
N GLY A 9 7.21 -10.90 -0.30
CA GLY A 9 6.34 -10.48 -1.39
C GLY A 9 7.08 -9.67 -2.45
N PRO A 10 6.44 -9.38 -3.59
CA PRO A 10 6.95 -8.42 -4.56
C PRO A 10 7.21 -7.06 -3.90
N PRO A 11 8.38 -6.45 -4.12
CA PRO A 11 8.65 -5.12 -3.56
C PRO A 11 7.98 -4.02 -4.39
N ASN A 12 7.57 -2.94 -3.72
CA ASN A 12 7.25 -1.67 -4.34
C ASN A 12 8.42 -0.70 -4.18
N ILE A 13 8.64 0.12 -5.19
CA ILE A 13 9.59 1.23 -5.15
C ILE A 13 8.79 2.52 -5.34
N ALA A 14 8.80 3.37 -4.32
CA ALA A 14 8.03 4.60 -4.30
C ALA A 14 8.71 5.65 -3.40
N ASN A 15 8.16 6.85 -3.39
CA ASN A 15 8.55 7.88 -2.44
C ASN A 15 7.61 7.81 -1.24
N PHE A 16 8.06 7.21 -0.14
CA PHE A 16 7.25 7.04 1.06
C PHE A 16 7.45 8.17 2.07
N ASP A 17 8.59 8.85 2.08
CA ASP A 17 8.89 9.87 3.09
C ASP A 17 8.90 11.30 2.57
N GLY A 18 8.76 11.49 1.25
CA GLY A 18 8.67 12.80 0.62
C GLY A 18 10.01 13.40 0.22
N ASP A 19 11.10 12.66 0.37
CA ASP A 19 12.41 13.09 -0.13
C ASP A 19 12.64 12.59 -1.58
N PRO A 20 13.70 13.00 -2.30
CA PRO A 20 13.91 12.58 -3.68
C PRO A 20 14.56 11.20 -3.85
N VAL A 21 14.86 10.48 -2.78
CA VAL A 21 15.44 9.13 -2.82
C VAL A 21 14.29 8.12 -2.71
N PRO A 22 14.18 7.15 -3.61
CA PRO A 22 13.10 6.17 -3.51
C PRO A 22 13.39 5.11 -2.45
N GLU A 23 12.34 4.70 -1.74
CA GLU A 23 12.37 3.62 -0.77
C GLU A 23 11.81 2.33 -1.35
N ILE A 24 11.99 1.27 -0.61
CA ILE A 24 11.54 -0.08 -0.96
C ILE A 24 10.61 -0.60 0.13
N GLY A 25 9.35 -0.83 -0.24
CA GLY A 25 8.35 -1.49 0.61
C GLY A 25 8.20 -2.96 0.25
N THR A 26 8.11 -3.84 1.24
CA THR A 26 7.86 -5.27 1.01
C THR A 26 7.31 -5.96 2.26
N ALA A 27 6.55 -7.02 2.05
CA ALA A 27 6.02 -7.85 3.13
C ALA A 27 6.81 -9.14 3.31
N GLY A 28 6.89 -9.61 4.55
CA GLY A 28 7.28 -10.96 4.92
C GLY A 28 6.12 -11.71 5.57
N GLY A 29 6.42 -12.78 6.32
CA GLY A 29 5.37 -13.58 6.98
C GLY A 29 4.74 -12.93 8.21
N ALA A 30 5.41 -11.98 8.82
CA ALA A 30 4.97 -11.38 10.08
C ALA A 30 5.08 -9.85 10.12
N PHE A 31 5.71 -9.25 9.13
CA PHE A 31 5.88 -7.79 9.04
C PHE A 31 5.85 -7.31 7.60
N TYR A 32 5.26 -6.13 7.40
CA TYR A 32 5.58 -5.25 6.28
C TYR A 32 6.73 -4.34 6.71
N VAL A 33 7.61 -3.98 5.79
CA VAL A 33 8.76 -3.11 6.08
C VAL A 33 9.01 -2.14 4.94
N VAL A 34 9.33 -0.91 5.27
CA VAL A 34 9.86 0.09 4.34
C VAL A 34 11.31 0.39 4.71
N VAL A 35 12.16 0.34 3.71
CA VAL A 35 13.60 0.58 3.86
C VAL A 35 14.09 1.56 2.82
N GLU A 36 15.03 2.39 3.20
CA GLU A 36 15.76 3.29 2.33
C GLU A 36 17.17 2.75 2.05
N TRP A 37 17.65 2.90 0.83
CA TRP A 37 18.99 2.52 0.44
C TRP A 37 19.92 3.76 0.34
N ASP A 38 21.06 3.73 1.01
CA ASP A 38 22.04 4.82 1.03
C ASP A 38 22.83 5.01 -0.29
N GLY A 39 22.43 4.29 -1.35
CA GLY A 39 23.12 4.32 -2.65
C GLY A 39 24.45 3.55 -2.69
N MET A 40 24.89 2.94 -1.60
CA MET A 40 26.16 2.22 -1.50
C MET A 40 26.02 0.79 -1.00
N ALA A 41 25.80 0.58 0.29
CA ALA A 41 25.84 -0.76 0.88
C ALA A 41 24.85 -0.97 2.03
N THR A 42 24.17 0.07 2.50
CA THR A 42 23.33 0.00 3.70
C THR A 42 21.87 0.21 3.31
N MET A 43 21.01 -0.59 3.91
CA MET A 43 19.57 -0.35 3.93
C MET A 43 19.18 0.03 5.35
N THR A 44 18.54 1.18 5.50
CA THR A 44 18.00 1.66 6.77
C THR A 44 16.49 1.40 6.78
N GLN A 45 15.99 0.76 7.82
CA GLN A 45 14.56 0.61 8.01
C GLN A 45 13.97 1.96 8.44
N LEU A 46 13.00 2.45 7.68
CA LEU A 46 12.22 3.62 8.07
C LEU A 46 11.15 3.20 9.08
N TRP A 47 10.34 2.23 8.72
CA TRP A 47 9.33 1.67 9.62
C TRP A 47 9.02 0.20 9.30
N SER A 48 8.27 -0.43 10.19
CA SER A 48 7.68 -1.75 9.97
C SER A 48 6.35 -1.87 10.70
N ALA A 49 5.47 -2.69 10.18
CA ALA A 49 4.17 -3.00 10.78
C ALA A 49 3.95 -4.50 10.87
N ALA A 50 3.34 -4.95 11.95
CA ALA A 50 3.01 -6.36 12.13
C ALA A 50 1.91 -6.82 11.17
N THR A 51 2.10 -7.98 10.54
CA THR A 51 1.18 -8.59 9.60
C THR A 51 0.94 -10.07 9.90
N LYS A 52 0.01 -10.69 9.21
CA LYS A 52 -0.40 -12.08 9.37
C LYS A 52 -0.43 -12.81 8.02
N ASP A 53 0.73 -12.99 7.39
CA ASP A 53 0.86 -13.77 6.17
C ASP A 53 1.65 -15.07 6.42
N GLY A 54 1.19 -15.87 7.37
CA GLY A 54 1.84 -17.15 7.73
C GLY A 54 1.67 -18.24 6.68
N SER A 55 0.61 -18.18 5.87
CA SER A 55 0.31 -19.21 4.87
C SER A 55 1.23 -19.13 3.66
N SER A 56 1.61 -17.93 3.24
CA SER A 56 2.42 -17.75 2.05
C SER A 56 3.72 -16.98 2.28
N SER A 57 3.70 -15.94 3.09
CA SER A 57 4.80 -14.97 3.25
C SER A 57 5.23 -14.33 1.92
N ARG A 58 4.28 -14.11 0.99
CA ARG A 58 4.52 -13.68 -0.38
C ARG A 58 3.50 -12.70 -0.93
N THR A 59 2.54 -12.28 -0.13
CA THR A 59 1.49 -11.37 -0.56
C THR A 59 2.11 -10.05 -0.99
N GLY A 60 1.67 -9.54 -2.13
CA GLY A 60 2.09 -8.26 -2.65
C GLY A 60 1.35 -7.11 -1.98
N SER A 61 1.84 -5.92 -2.21
CA SER A 61 1.20 -4.67 -1.84
C SER A 61 1.08 -3.77 -3.07
N SER A 62 0.25 -2.76 -2.97
CA SER A 62 0.22 -1.64 -3.91
C SER A 62 0.51 -0.35 -3.17
N VAL A 63 0.79 0.70 -3.91
CA VAL A 63 1.05 2.02 -3.35
C VAL A 63 0.12 3.03 -4.01
N PHE A 64 -0.34 4.00 -3.23
CA PHE A 64 -1.19 5.08 -3.69
C PHE A 64 -1.15 6.22 -2.65
N ASP A 65 -1.25 7.46 -3.07
CA ASP A 65 -1.30 8.62 -2.17
C ASP A 65 -2.78 8.91 -1.88
N PHE A 66 -3.34 8.32 -0.81
CA PHE A 66 -4.77 8.40 -0.49
C PHE A 66 -5.20 9.75 0.04
N ASP A 67 -4.36 10.42 0.79
CA ASP A 67 -4.68 11.70 1.44
C ASP A 67 -4.18 12.93 0.67
N GLY A 68 -3.41 12.72 -0.40
CA GLY A 68 -2.93 13.79 -1.28
C GLY A 68 -1.77 14.58 -0.68
N ASP A 69 -1.01 14.01 0.24
CA ASP A 69 0.13 14.67 0.88
C ASP A 69 1.41 14.61 0.04
N GLY A 70 1.39 13.86 -1.05
CA GLY A 70 2.51 13.69 -1.98
C GLY A 70 3.47 12.58 -1.62
N ARG A 71 3.10 11.74 -0.69
CA ARG A 71 3.80 10.51 -0.32
C ARG A 71 2.98 9.30 -0.71
N SER A 72 3.65 8.19 -0.95
CA SER A 72 2.97 6.94 -1.27
C SER A 72 2.57 6.21 0.00
N ASP A 73 1.28 5.95 0.17
CA ASP A 73 0.78 5.05 1.20
C ASP A 73 0.84 3.61 0.72
N VAL A 74 0.91 2.69 1.66
CA VAL A 74 0.94 1.25 1.37
C VAL A 74 -0.44 0.65 1.57
N ILE A 75 -0.97 -0.01 0.53
CA ILE A 75 -2.14 -0.85 0.65
C ILE A 75 -1.67 -2.30 0.71
N TYR A 76 -1.99 -2.96 1.80
CA TYR A 76 -1.59 -4.35 2.03
C TYR A 76 -2.71 -5.15 2.69
N PHE A 77 -2.99 -6.35 2.21
CA PHE A 77 -3.84 -7.28 2.90
C PHE A 77 -3.11 -8.58 3.24
N ASP A 78 -3.45 -9.10 4.39
CA ASP A 78 -2.95 -10.38 4.86
C ASP A 78 -4.09 -11.40 5.00
N GLU A 79 -3.89 -12.43 5.79
CA GLU A 79 -4.91 -13.46 6.01
C GLU A 79 -6.17 -12.93 6.72
N TRP A 80 -6.08 -11.80 7.42
CA TRP A 80 -7.11 -11.31 8.33
C TRP A 80 -7.61 -9.90 8.04
N TYR A 81 -6.74 -9.02 7.52
CA TYR A 81 -7.06 -7.60 7.39
C TYR A 81 -6.50 -7.00 6.10
N LEU A 82 -7.27 -6.11 5.53
CA LEU A 82 -6.79 -5.07 4.61
C LEU A 82 -6.39 -3.84 5.43
N ARG A 83 -5.27 -3.24 5.10
CA ARG A 83 -4.78 -2.02 5.76
C ARG A 83 -4.22 -1.03 4.76
N ILE A 84 -4.36 0.25 5.08
CA ILE A 84 -3.58 1.32 4.49
C ILE A 84 -2.64 1.84 5.57
N TYR A 85 -1.35 1.83 5.28
CA TYR A 85 -0.31 2.42 6.13
C TYR A 85 0.16 3.72 5.49
N PRO A 86 0.37 4.81 6.25
CA PRO A 86 1.00 6.02 5.72
C PRO A 86 2.42 5.72 5.23
N GLY A 87 2.87 6.47 4.25
CA GLY A 87 4.22 6.33 3.70
C GLY A 87 5.31 6.52 4.74
N ILE A 88 5.10 7.47 5.62
CA ILE A 88 5.97 7.73 6.77
C ILE A 88 5.13 7.61 8.05
N GLU A 89 5.74 7.08 9.09
CA GLU A 89 5.12 7.09 10.41
C GLU A 89 4.81 8.54 10.82
N PRO A 90 3.56 8.85 11.21
CA PRO A 90 3.22 10.16 11.73
C PRO A 90 4.18 10.56 12.86
N ASP A 91 4.53 11.82 12.96
CA ASP A 91 5.44 12.31 14.00
C ASP A 91 4.77 12.29 15.38
N CYS A 92 4.49 11.09 15.85
CA CYS A 92 3.89 10.82 17.15
C CYS A 92 4.78 11.26 18.32
N ALA A 93 6.05 11.54 18.05
CA ALA A 93 6.94 12.16 19.04
C ALA A 93 6.58 13.62 19.27
N LEU A 94 6.11 14.33 18.26
CA LEU A 94 5.68 15.74 18.37
C LEU A 94 4.21 15.86 18.78
N ASP A 95 3.36 14.96 18.33
CA ASP A 95 1.93 14.92 18.71
C ASP A 95 1.48 13.51 19.15
N PRO A 96 1.84 13.07 20.36
CA PRO A 96 1.44 11.78 20.88
C PRO A 96 -0.07 11.55 21.04
N GLN A 97 -0.87 12.58 20.84
CA GLN A 97 -2.33 12.56 20.90
C GLN A 97 -2.94 12.71 19.49
N GLY A 98 -2.11 12.71 18.47
CA GLY A 98 -2.56 12.75 17.08
C GLY A 98 -3.52 11.61 16.77
N PRO A 99 -4.47 11.79 15.86
CA PRO A 99 -5.53 10.81 15.60
C PRO A 99 -5.02 9.49 15.03
N LEU A 100 -3.79 9.47 14.52
CA LEU A 100 -3.14 8.29 13.96
C LEU A 100 -2.08 7.68 14.89
N CYS A 101 -1.92 8.23 16.10
CA CYS A 101 -0.89 7.77 17.04
C CYS A 101 -1.50 6.89 18.13
N ASP A 102 -1.08 5.64 18.23
CA ASP A 102 -1.52 4.69 19.25
C ASP A 102 -0.68 4.74 20.54
N GLY A 103 0.40 5.51 20.50
CA GLY A 103 1.38 5.63 21.59
C GLY A 103 2.57 4.68 21.45
N ASN A 104 2.65 3.89 20.41
CA ASN A 104 3.81 3.08 20.07
C ASN A 104 4.59 3.76 18.93
N MET A 105 5.75 4.27 19.21
CA MET A 105 6.53 5.09 18.28
C MET A 105 7.46 4.25 17.38
N THR A 106 7.23 2.96 17.27
CA THR A 106 8.12 2.04 16.54
C THR A 106 7.42 1.23 15.45
N ASP A 107 6.12 1.33 15.31
CA ASP A 107 5.33 0.69 14.25
C ASP A 107 4.50 1.71 13.47
N ALA A 108 4.21 1.40 12.23
CA ALA A 108 3.44 2.27 11.36
C ALA A 108 1.99 2.39 11.85
N GLU A 109 1.51 3.60 11.90
CA GLU A 109 0.11 3.87 12.16
C GLU A 109 -0.77 3.40 10.99
N ILE A 110 -2.02 3.16 11.27
CA ILE A 110 -2.97 2.62 10.29
C ILE A 110 -3.94 3.71 9.88
N LEU A 111 -3.90 4.14 8.61
CA LEU A 111 -4.85 5.10 8.03
C LEU A 111 -6.23 4.47 7.85
N PHE A 112 -6.26 3.20 7.49
CA PHE A 112 -7.49 2.45 7.27
C PHE A 112 -7.27 0.97 7.59
N ILE A 113 -8.29 0.32 8.18
CA ILE A 113 -8.30 -1.11 8.41
C ILE A 113 -9.70 -1.66 8.18
N ASP A 114 -9.77 -2.76 7.44
CA ASP A 114 -10.97 -3.55 7.30
C ASP A 114 -10.67 -5.04 7.45
N ILE A 115 -11.69 -5.82 7.75
CA ILE A 115 -11.56 -7.26 7.87
C ILE A 115 -11.50 -7.85 6.46
N ASN A 116 -10.46 -8.61 6.18
CA ASN A 116 -10.34 -9.40 4.96
C ASN A 116 -10.06 -10.86 5.34
N SER A 117 -10.58 -11.79 4.56
CA SER A 117 -10.26 -13.19 4.71
C SER A 117 -9.61 -13.71 3.44
N SER A 118 -8.35 -14.09 3.53
CA SER A 118 -7.64 -14.68 2.39
C SER A 118 -6.62 -15.71 2.84
N GLN A 119 -6.59 -16.86 2.16
CA GLN A 119 -5.41 -17.71 2.17
C GLN A 119 -4.44 -17.15 1.12
N THR A 120 -3.68 -16.16 1.54
CA THR A 120 -2.80 -15.37 0.70
C THR A 120 -1.78 -16.19 -0.10
N ARG A 121 -1.32 -15.65 -1.23
CA ARG A 121 -0.20 -16.21 -1.98
C ARG A 121 0.60 -15.14 -2.73
N ALA A 122 0.12 -14.70 -3.89
CA ALA A 122 0.83 -13.75 -4.76
C ALA A 122 -0.11 -12.63 -5.25
N GLU A 123 -1.28 -12.54 -4.68
CA GLU A 123 -2.25 -11.49 -4.91
C GLU A 123 -1.81 -10.17 -4.26
N TYR A 124 -2.36 -9.09 -4.75
CA TYR A 124 -2.18 -7.74 -4.21
C TYR A 124 -3.45 -6.92 -4.49
N PRO A 125 -3.73 -5.88 -3.68
CA PRO A 125 -4.85 -4.98 -3.93
C PRO A 125 -4.57 -4.10 -5.15
N ILE A 126 -5.62 -3.63 -5.80
CA ILE A 126 -5.53 -2.63 -6.86
C ILE A 126 -6.36 -1.40 -6.51
N VAL A 127 -6.01 -0.25 -7.10
CA VAL A 127 -6.71 1.01 -6.90
C VAL A 127 -7.16 1.56 -8.26
N ALA A 128 -8.44 1.79 -8.42
CA ALA A 128 -9.00 2.34 -9.65
C ALA A 128 -10.35 3.01 -9.39
N ASP A 129 -10.72 3.99 -10.20
CA ASP A 129 -12.07 4.52 -10.28
C ASP A 129 -12.96 3.49 -10.98
N VAL A 130 -13.81 2.78 -10.24
CA VAL A 130 -14.65 1.70 -10.78
C VAL A 130 -16.11 2.11 -11.00
N ASP A 131 -16.56 3.20 -10.44
CA ASP A 131 -17.93 3.69 -10.57
C ASP A 131 -18.06 4.97 -11.43
N GLY A 132 -16.94 5.60 -11.76
CA GLY A 132 -16.83 6.72 -12.68
C GLY A 132 -17.01 8.09 -12.01
N ASP A 133 -16.78 8.19 -10.74
CA ASP A 133 -16.87 9.44 -9.97
C ASP A 133 -15.54 10.18 -9.84
N PHE A 134 -14.46 9.61 -10.36
CA PHE A 134 -13.07 10.08 -10.31
C PHE A 134 -12.42 9.97 -8.93
N LYS A 135 -12.95 9.20 -8.02
CA LYS A 135 -12.32 8.88 -6.74
C LYS A 135 -11.67 7.50 -6.80
N ALA A 136 -10.87 7.21 -5.81
CA ALA A 136 -10.18 5.93 -5.73
C ALA A 136 -11.03 4.92 -4.98
N GLU A 137 -11.19 3.73 -5.56
CA GLU A 137 -11.66 2.53 -4.88
C GLU A 137 -10.52 1.52 -4.76
N ILE A 138 -10.54 0.78 -3.68
CA ILE A 138 -9.66 -0.37 -3.47
C ILE A 138 -10.41 -1.63 -3.87
N ILE A 139 -9.81 -2.44 -4.72
CA ILE A 139 -10.35 -3.73 -5.14
C ILE A 139 -9.45 -4.83 -4.59
N VAL A 140 -10.00 -5.73 -3.78
CA VAL A 140 -9.27 -6.83 -3.18
C VAL A 140 -9.96 -8.17 -3.41
N PRO A 141 -9.20 -9.25 -3.67
CA PRO A 141 -9.75 -10.59 -3.64
C PRO A 141 -9.93 -11.05 -2.19
N THR A 142 -11.04 -11.72 -1.93
CA THR A 142 -11.32 -12.35 -0.64
C THR A 142 -11.80 -13.78 -0.82
N ASN A 143 -11.58 -14.60 0.18
CA ASN A 143 -12.09 -15.98 0.22
C ASN A 143 -12.49 -16.35 1.64
N ASN A 144 -13.27 -17.41 1.79
CA ASN A 144 -13.76 -17.84 3.11
C ASN A 144 -12.73 -18.62 3.93
N TRP A 145 -11.46 -18.49 3.62
CA TRP A 145 -10.41 -19.13 4.42
C TRP A 145 -10.11 -18.26 5.63
N SER A 146 -10.75 -18.42 6.70
CA SER A 146 -10.36 -17.70 7.90
C SER A 146 -10.32 -18.59 9.11
N GLY A 147 -9.28 -18.47 9.90
CA GLY A 147 -9.28 -18.84 11.28
C GLY A 147 -10.01 -17.82 12.16
N GLN A 148 -10.61 -16.79 11.61
CA GLN A 148 -11.22 -15.66 12.30
C GLN A 148 -12.75 -15.70 12.43
N GLY A 149 -13.37 -16.81 12.09
CA GLY A 149 -14.83 -16.92 12.20
C GLY A 149 -15.57 -16.32 11.02
N ASP A 150 -16.70 -15.74 11.27
CA ASP A 150 -17.69 -15.36 10.27
C ASP A 150 -17.29 -14.15 9.41
N ILE A 151 -16.22 -14.28 8.69
CA ILE A 151 -15.80 -13.29 7.72
C ILE A 151 -16.42 -13.69 6.39
N GLY A 152 -17.54 -13.08 6.08
CA GLY A 152 -18.59 -13.63 5.26
C GLY A 152 -18.38 -13.66 3.77
N ASP A 153 -17.44 -12.92 3.20
CA ASP A 153 -17.49 -12.66 1.77
C ASP A 153 -16.38 -13.36 1.02
N ALA A 154 -16.73 -14.04 -0.04
CA ALA A 154 -15.81 -14.68 -0.96
C ALA A 154 -16.03 -14.10 -2.35
N GLY A 155 -14.96 -13.60 -2.98
CA GLY A 155 -15.03 -13.04 -4.32
C GLY A 155 -14.11 -11.83 -4.48
N ILE A 156 -14.69 -10.72 -4.81
CA ILE A 156 -14.02 -9.42 -4.95
C ILE A 156 -14.76 -8.43 -4.06
N GLU A 157 -14.04 -7.77 -3.21
CA GLU A 157 -14.53 -6.62 -2.45
C GLU A 157 -14.07 -5.34 -3.13
N VAL A 158 -14.95 -4.34 -3.12
CA VAL A 158 -14.68 -2.98 -3.59
C VAL A 158 -14.98 -2.04 -2.44
N LEU A 159 -14.00 -1.27 -2.05
CA LEU A 159 -14.05 -0.38 -0.89
C LEU A 159 -13.79 1.05 -1.32
N GLU A 160 -14.59 1.97 -0.82
CA GLU A 160 -14.47 3.41 -1.04
C GLU A 160 -14.43 4.17 0.30
N ASP A 161 -13.91 5.39 0.31
CA ASP A 161 -14.09 6.26 1.47
C ASP A 161 -15.50 6.84 1.46
N ARG A 162 -16.26 6.55 2.50
CA ARG A 162 -17.65 7.01 2.67
C ARG A 162 -17.83 8.53 2.56
N LEU A 163 -16.77 9.31 2.72
CA LEU A 163 -16.79 10.78 2.67
C LEU A 163 -16.11 11.32 1.41
N ASP A 164 -15.72 10.46 0.47
CA ASP A 164 -15.02 10.80 -0.77
C ASP A 164 -13.74 11.63 -0.54
N ASN A 165 -13.02 11.37 0.54
CA ASN A 165 -11.78 12.08 0.83
C ASN A 165 -10.58 11.56 0.06
N TRP A 166 -10.61 10.32 -0.41
CA TRP A 166 -9.51 9.76 -1.17
C TRP A 166 -9.32 10.52 -2.48
N VAL A 167 -8.07 10.63 -2.91
CA VAL A 167 -7.73 11.42 -4.09
C VAL A 167 -8.22 10.75 -5.38
N ALA A 168 -8.21 11.54 -6.46
CA ALA A 168 -8.68 11.07 -7.77
C ALA A 168 -7.72 10.05 -8.38
N THR A 169 -8.27 9.05 -9.06
CA THR A 169 -7.53 8.07 -9.86
C THR A 169 -8.19 7.83 -11.22
N LEU A 170 -7.56 6.99 -12.03
CA LEU A 170 -8.05 6.60 -13.34
C LEU A 170 -8.79 5.25 -13.26
N PRO A 171 -9.79 5.02 -14.12
CA PRO A 171 -10.46 3.71 -14.25
C PRO A 171 -9.57 2.72 -15.02
N ILE A 172 -8.30 2.64 -14.69
CA ILE A 172 -7.30 1.88 -15.45
C ILE A 172 -6.40 1.10 -14.51
N TRP A 173 -6.36 -0.22 -14.70
CA TRP A 173 -5.34 -1.11 -14.14
C TRP A 173 -5.02 -2.18 -15.18
N ASN A 174 -4.19 -1.85 -16.16
CA ASN A 174 -3.94 -2.72 -17.31
C ASN A 174 -2.53 -3.33 -17.34
N GLN A 175 -1.76 -3.15 -16.26
CA GLN A 175 -0.44 -3.73 -16.07
C GLN A 175 -0.42 -4.55 -14.78
N HIS A 176 0.35 -5.65 -14.76
CA HIS A 176 0.52 -6.45 -13.54
C HIS A 176 1.25 -5.65 -12.44
N THR A 177 2.21 -4.83 -12.83
CA THR A 177 2.91 -3.91 -11.93
C THR A 177 2.55 -2.47 -12.29
N TYR A 178 1.25 -2.15 -12.20
CA TYR A 178 0.77 -0.81 -12.48
C TYR A 178 1.35 0.20 -11.49
N HIS A 179 1.76 1.34 -11.99
CA HIS A 179 2.13 2.52 -11.21
C HIS A 179 1.93 3.79 -12.07
N VAL A 180 1.88 4.93 -11.41
CA VAL A 180 1.43 6.20 -12.00
C VAL A 180 2.13 6.61 -13.29
N THR A 181 3.37 6.20 -13.53
CA THR A 181 4.16 6.60 -14.69
C THR A 181 4.20 5.57 -15.81
N ASN A 182 3.76 4.33 -15.60
CA ASN A 182 3.85 3.29 -16.64
C ASN A 182 2.63 3.18 -17.55
N VAL A 183 1.59 3.98 -17.29
CA VAL A 183 0.37 4.05 -18.11
C VAL A 183 -0.08 5.50 -18.22
N ASP A 184 -0.38 5.96 -19.44
CA ASP A 184 -0.95 7.29 -19.65
C ASP A 184 -2.49 7.29 -19.44
N ALA A 185 -3.10 8.48 -19.37
CA ALA A 185 -4.53 8.66 -19.17
C ALA A 185 -5.43 8.03 -20.26
N LYS A 186 -4.86 7.47 -21.32
CA LYS A 186 -5.55 6.77 -22.39
C LYS A 186 -5.24 5.28 -22.39
N ALA A 187 -4.70 4.76 -21.31
CA ALA A 187 -4.22 3.38 -21.16
C ALA A 187 -3.05 3.02 -22.10
N GLY A 188 -2.34 4.01 -22.63
CA GLY A 188 -1.14 3.80 -23.44
C GLY A 188 0.09 3.58 -22.57
N ILE A 189 1.00 2.74 -23.05
CA ILE A 189 2.30 2.51 -22.38
C ILE A 189 3.29 3.53 -22.94
N PRO A 190 3.89 4.39 -22.12
CA PRO A 190 4.86 5.38 -22.58
C PRO A 190 6.14 4.71 -23.11
N ILE A 191 6.71 5.27 -24.19
CA ILE A 191 7.98 4.78 -24.75
C ILE A 191 9.15 5.05 -23.78
N ASN A 192 9.07 6.17 -23.07
CA ASN A 192 10.01 6.56 -22.02
C ASN A 192 9.20 6.83 -20.76
N GLU A 193 9.38 5.99 -19.80
CA GLU A 193 8.74 6.13 -18.50
C GLU A 193 9.56 7.04 -17.61
N SER A 194 8.90 7.95 -16.88
CA SER A 194 9.51 8.73 -15.82
C SER A 194 9.60 7.90 -14.53
N PRO A 195 10.54 8.20 -13.62
CA PRO A 195 10.54 7.57 -12.31
C PRO A 195 9.23 7.83 -11.56
N ASN A 196 8.59 6.79 -11.04
CA ASN A 196 7.32 6.94 -10.32
C ASN A 196 7.47 7.67 -8.98
N TRP A 197 8.63 7.59 -8.35
CA TRP A 197 8.94 8.30 -7.11
C TRP A 197 9.24 9.81 -7.29
N ASP A 198 9.42 10.28 -8.51
CA ASP A 198 9.64 11.71 -8.83
C ASP A 198 8.36 12.36 -9.40
N PHE A 199 7.21 11.75 -9.13
CA PHE A 199 5.94 12.23 -9.62
C PHE A 199 5.43 13.38 -8.73
N PRO A 200 5.02 14.52 -9.31
CA PRO A 200 4.63 15.66 -8.49
C PRO A 200 3.35 15.38 -7.67
N ALA A 201 3.39 15.73 -6.40
CA ALA A 201 2.29 15.56 -5.43
C ALA A 201 0.93 16.11 -5.87
N ASN A 202 0.93 17.06 -6.81
CA ASN A 202 -0.29 17.69 -7.33
C ASN A 202 -0.61 17.25 -8.77
N ALA A 203 -0.15 16.10 -9.16
CA ALA A 203 -0.61 15.47 -10.39
C ALA A 203 -2.13 15.21 -10.34
N PRO A 204 -2.82 15.31 -11.46
CA PRO A 204 -4.28 15.17 -11.47
C PRO A 204 -4.78 13.76 -11.10
N TYR A 205 -3.89 12.79 -11.09
CA TYR A 205 -4.20 11.40 -10.72
C TYR A 205 -2.99 10.81 -9.99
N ASN A 206 -3.21 10.26 -8.82
CA ASN A 206 -2.21 9.58 -7.99
C ASN A 206 -2.47 8.08 -8.01
N SER A 207 -1.49 7.31 -8.38
CA SER A 207 -1.54 5.85 -8.24
C SER A 207 -0.16 5.23 -8.38
#